data_e0edea22791b84a447f404cb3e68e6b5
#
_entry.id   e0edea22791b84a447f404cb3e68e6b5
#
_cell.length_a   1.000
_cell.length_b   1.000
_cell.length_c   1.000
_cell.angle_alpha   90.00
_cell.angle_beta   90.00
_cell.angle_gamma   90.00
#
_symmetry.space_group_name_H-M   'P 1'
#
loop_
_entity.id
_entity.type
_entity.pdbx_description
1 polymer ?
#
loop_
_entity_poly.entity_id
_entity_poly.type
_entity_poly.pdbx_seq_one_letter_code
_entity_poly.pdbx_strand_id
1 'polypeptide(L)'
;SVTYATGTLTITSQSIDPGTDPEKPNPDYTGAKVNSPSDEVYDGKEHKWIPTVTDKEGNELVAKTDYEVTYSTTDFTNVTEEIKVTITGIGNYTGSLTRKYRILRREYKVVTDSKSKVYDGDALTAGGKVEGIVEGETYSFTITGAQTDVGSSDNTYDLKWTGSAKESNYKHGKDSIGTLTVKAKSIVPDDKDTPESEKTGITVNEPSDSKYDGKEHKEVLTVTDTKTGKELVAGTDYSVTYSSDLVNAGTVTIKVAGLGNYTGSFEKTYKITKRSVTLTSATVSKVYDGSALTNTDIAVSGDGFVEGEGASYEVTGTQTEVGNSANAFEYKLNEKTLASNYNITKVVGTLTITAAPAPVTPAPSSTTPRTLSAPQVTTPVETVEKETTPKAEPKKEEKVEEEYTPKASPQYYWALINLICAILTVLFGLLLLISKRHKSEDDDEEDDETKQQTNNDDEEKEQEKKRGLFTRVLAVLIAIVSVVFFLVTEDLSLPWTWTDQWTIWMVVIGLVQIVVFFVGRKWKNVDNDDEDEEAQQA
;
A
#
# COMPACT_ATOMS: atom_id res chain seq x y z
N SER A 1 -14.96 -15.04 -122.94
CA SER A 1 -14.04 -14.67 -121.91
C SER A 1 -14.64 -15.01 -120.56
N VAL A 2 -13.97 -15.82 -119.81
CA VAL A 2 -14.38 -16.15 -118.41
C VAL A 2 -13.58 -15.21 -117.45
N THR A 3 -14.28 -14.37 -116.72
CA THR A 3 -13.68 -13.50 -115.75
C THR A 3 -13.73 -14.19 -114.35
N TYR A 4 -12.56 -14.38 -113.83
CA TYR A 4 -12.43 -14.89 -112.44
C TYR A 4 -12.44 -13.74 -111.49
N ALA A 5 -13.30 -13.77 -110.51
CA ALA A 5 -13.29 -12.87 -109.34
C ALA A 5 -12.52 -13.58 -108.20
N THR A 6 -11.41 -13.01 -107.81
CA THR A 6 -10.66 -13.50 -106.63
C THR A 6 -11.27 -12.95 -105.37
N GLY A 7 -11.74 -13.84 -104.50
CA GLY A 7 -12.16 -13.51 -103.18
C GLY A 7 -10.95 -13.33 -102.27
N THR A 8 -11.02 -12.38 -101.32
CA THR A 8 -10.02 -12.15 -100.25
C THR A 8 -10.35 -13.05 -99.06
N LEU A 9 -9.45 -13.88 -98.65
CA LEU A 9 -9.56 -14.64 -97.41
C LEU A 9 -8.89 -13.82 -96.30
N THR A 10 -9.70 -13.39 -95.32
CA THR A 10 -9.19 -12.59 -94.20
C THR A 10 -9.28 -13.41 -92.92
N ILE A 11 -8.17 -13.54 -92.23
CA ILE A 11 -8.13 -14.07 -90.86
C ILE A 11 -8.05 -12.89 -89.88
N THR A 12 -9.01 -12.76 -88.98
CA THR A 12 -9.02 -11.74 -87.96
C THR A 12 -8.56 -12.33 -86.65
N SER A 13 -7.85 -11.51 -85.83
CA SER A 13 -7.41 -11.91 -84.49
C SER A 13 -8.60 -12.09 -83.55
N GLN A 14 -8.51 -13.04 -82.66
CA GLN A 14 -9.51 -13.33 -81.63
C GLN A 14 -9.22 -12.52 -80.36
N SER A 15 -10.26 -11.87 -79.75
CA SER A 15 -10.05 -11.15 -78.48
C SER A 15 -9.97 -12.11 -77.30
N ILE A 16 -8.98 -11.88 -76.39
CA ILE A 16 -8.90 -12.55 -75.10
C ILE A 16 -9.73 -11.89 -74.02
N ASP A 17 -10.28 -10.71 -74.26
CA ASP A 17 -11.17 -10.02 -73.32
C ASP A 17 -12.51 -10.78 -73.21
N PRO A 18 -12.85 -11.30 -72.00
CA PRO A 18 -14.09 -12.08 -71.82
C PRO A 18 -15.39 -11.26 -72.01
N GLY A 19 -15.33 -9.94 -72.16
CA GLY A 19 -16.50 -9.06 -72.31
C GLY A 19 -17.45 -9.08 -71.12
N THR A 20 -16.96 -9.43 -69.94
CA THR A 20 -17.78 -9.59 -68.72
C THR A 20 -17.87 -8.33 -67.87
N ASP A 21 -17.23 -7.22 -68.28
CA ASP A 21 -17.35 -5.95 -67.59
C ASP A 21 -18.69 -5.29 -67.90
N PRO A 22 -19.61 -5.16 -66.94
CA PRO A 22 -20.94 -4.55 -67.20
C PRO A 22 -20.89 -3.07 -67.54
N GLU A 23 -19.77 -2.38 -67.18
CA GLU A 23 -19.58 -0.97 -67.50
C GLU A 23 -18.98 -0.76 -68.91
N LYS A 24 -18.28 -1.80 -69.42
CA LYS A 24 -17.62 -1.81 -70.75
C LYS A 24 -17.89 -3.12 -71.45
N PRO A 25 -19.14 -3.39 -71.84
CA PRO A 25 -19.45 -4.62 -72.53
C PRO A 25 -18.70 -4.67 -73.87
N ASN A 26 -17.95 -5.75 -74.09
CA ASN A 26 -17.25 -5.97 -75.36
C ASN A 26 -18.21 -6.62 -76.38
N PRO A 27 -18.62 -5.89 -77.45
CA PRO A 27 -19.51 -6.46 -78.48
C PRO A 27 -18.88 -7.61 -79.28
N ASP A 28 -17.53 -7.71 -79.25
CA ASP A 28 -16.78 -8.75 -79.93
C ASP A 28 -16.40 -9.91 -78.99
N TYR A 29 -17.14 -10.13 -77.89
CA TYR A 29 -16.91 -11.16 -76.92
C TYR A 29 -16.77 -12.55 -77.59
N THR A 30 -15.63 -13.16 -77.43
CA THR A 30 -15.25 -14.40 -78.09
C THR A 30 -15.43 -15.65 -77.21
N GLY A 31 -15.84 -15.51 -75.97
CA GLY A 31 -16.00 -16.61 -75.02
C GLY A 31 -14.70 -17.03 -74.32
N ALA A 32 -13.60 -16.29 -74.51
CA ALA A 32 -12.35 -16.54 -73.80
C ALA A 32 -12.56 -16.45 -72.25
N LYS A 33 -11.87 -17.28 -71.51
CA LYS A 33 -11.96 -17.32 -70.04
C LYS A 33 -10.57 -17.10 -69.45
N VAL A 34 -10.55 -16.29 -68.37
CA VAL A 34 -9.34 -16.07 -67.57
C VAL A 34 -9.72 -16.35 -66.13
N ASN A 35 -8.94 -17.19 -65.45
CA ASN A 35 -9.11 -17.43 -64.02
C ASN A 35 -8.96 -16.12 -63.24
N SER A 36 -9.44 -16.10 -62.00
CA SER A 36 -9.31 -14.94 -61.09
C SER A 36 -8.32 -15.26 -59.99
N PRO A 37 -7.46 -14.30 -59.61
CA PRO A 37 -6.66 -14.43 -58.42
C PRO A 37 -7.50 -14.31 -57.16
N SER A 38 -7.00 -14.81 -56.04
CA SER A 38 -7.47 -14.56 -54.69
C SER A 38 -6.51 -13.66 -53.92
N ASP A 39 -7.02 -12.92 -52.95
CA ASP A 39 -6.14 -12.26 -52.00
C ASP A 39 -5.43 -13.29 -51.14
N GLU A 40 -4.15 -13.05 -50.87
CA GLU A 40 -3.32 -13.91 -50.04
C GLU A 40 -2.89 -13.21 -48.76
N VAL A 41 -2.67 -13.94 -47.66
CA VAL A 41 -2.17 -13.39 -46.42
C VAL A 41 -0.66 -13.59 -46.37
N TYR A 42 0.08 -12.56 -46.00
CA TYR A 42 1.54 -12.60 -45.84
C TYR A 42 1.99 -13.83 -45.02
N ASP A 43 2.85 -14.63 -45.61
CA ASP A 43 3.45 -15.84 -45.00
C ASP A 43 4.96 -15.95 -45.25
N GLY A 44 5.58 -14.86 -45.73
CA GLY A 44 7.01 -14.80 -46.08
C GLY A 44 7.39 -15.45 -47.42
N LYS A 45 6.42 -16.00 -48.17
CA LYS A 45 6.63 -16.64 -49.45
C LYS A 45 6.19 -15.76 -50.63
N GLU A 46 6.60 -16.13 -51.82
CA GLU A 46 6.18 -15.47 -53.06
C GLU A 46 4.76 -15.89 -53.44
N HIS A 47 3.85 -14.91 -53.61
CA HIS A 47 2.47 -15.05 -54.03
C HIS A 47 2.25 -14.46 -55.44
N LYS A 48 3.05 -14.86 -56.39
CA LYS A 48 2.91 -14.44 -57.79
C LYS A 48 1.82 -15.25 -58.47
N TRP A 49 0.64 -14.62 -58.69
CA TRP A 49 -0.42 -15.27 -59.44
C TRP A 49 -0.08 -15.36 -60.92
N ILE A 50 -0.19 -16.57 -61.50
CA ILE A 50 0.01 -16.85 -62.95
C ILE A 50 -1.37 -17.11 -63.55
N PRO A 51 -1.83 -16.26 -64.51
CA PRO A 51 -3.13 -16.48 -65.17
C PRO A 51 -3.12 -17.68 -66.09
N THR A 52 -4.27 -18.39 -66.10
CA THR A 52 -4.61 -19.38 -67.13
C THR A 52 -5.66 -18.78 -68.02
N VAL A 53 -5.40 -18.73 -69.34
CA VAL A 53 -6.28 -18.17 -70.34
C VAL A 53 -6.71 -19.30 -71.27
N THR A 54 -8.02 -19.44 -71.53
CA THR A 54 -8.55 -20.40 -72.50
C THR A 54 -9.36 -19.66 -73.57
N ASP A 55 -9.34 -20.18 -74.81
CA ASP A 55 -10.18 -19.70 -75.87
C ASP A 55 -11.66 -20.10 -75.66
N LYS A 56 -12.54 -19.73 -76.59
CA LYS A 56 -13.99 -20.06 -76.54
C LYS A 56 -14.27 -21.57 -76.70
N GLU A 57 -13.34 -22.29 -77.33
CA GLU A 57 -13.38 -23.75 -77.55
C GLU A 57 -12.89 -24.51 -76.29
N GLY A 58 -12.30 -23.82 -75.30
CA GLY A 58 -11.76 -24.41 -74.08
C GLY A 58 -10.29 -24.83 -74.21
N ASN A 59 -9.59 -24.48 -75.28
CA ASN A 59 -8.15 -24.76 -75.43
C ASN A 59 -7.34 -23.75 -74.58
N GLU A 60 -6.33 -24.23 -73.87
CA GLU A 60 -5.44 -23.38 -73.07
C GLU A 60 -4.48 -22.63 -74.03
N LEU A 61 -4.39 -21.31 -73.83
CA LEU A 61 -3.52 -20.41 -74.55
C LEU A 61 -2.12 -20.40 -73.90
N VAL A 62 -1.09 -20.22 -74.73
CA VAL A 62 0.31 -20.30 -74.29
C VAL A 62 0.87 -18.89 -74.04
N ALA A 63 1.30 -18.66 -72.81
CA ALA A 63 1.97 -17.41 -72.44
C ALA A 63 3.21 -17.15 -73.28
N LYS A 64 3.48 -15.91 -73.67
CA LYS A 64 4.52 -15.40 -74.56
C LYS A 64 4.35 -15.78 -76.04
N THR A 65 3.35 -16.61 -76.38
CA THR A 65 3.02 -16.99 -77.78
C THR A 65 1.66 -16.40 -78.17
N ASP A 66 0.67 -16.56 -77.28
CA ASP A 66 -0.72 -16.13 -77.50
C ASP A 66 -1.12 -14.94 -76.68
N TYR A 67 -0.44 -14.75 -75.52
CA TYR A 67 -0.61 -13.60 -74.66
C TYR A 67 0.65 -13.28 -73.85
N GLU A 68 0.75 -12.01 -73.43
CA GLU A 68 1.75 -11.50 -72.51
C GLU A 68 1.10 -11.13 -71.17
N VAL A 69 1.88 -11.27 -70.09
CA VAL A 69 1.46 -10.92 -68.72
C VAL A 69 2.41 -9.88 -68.17
N THR A 70 1.87 -8.76 -67.70
CA THR A 70 2.62 -7.71 -67.02
C THR A 70 2.05 -7.48 -65.64
N TYR A 71 2.92 -7.18 -64.69
CA TYR A 71 2.57 -6.96 -63.28
C TYR A 71 2.91 -5.52 -62.89
N SER A 72 2.10 -4.90 -62.02
CA SER A 72 2.34 -3.56 -61.47
C SER A 72 3.50 -3.50 -60.46
N THR A 73 3.99 -4.67 -60.01
CA THR A 73 5.08 -4.80 -59.05
C THR A 73 6.02 -5.93 -59.43
N THR A 74 7.22 -5.91 -58.86
CA THR A 74 8.18 -7.02 -58.89
C THR A 74 8.30 -7.72 -57.53
N ASP A 75 7.66 -7.16 -56.48
CA ASP A 75 7.59 -7.73 -55.13
C ASP A 75 6.24 -8.44 -54.93
N PHE A 76 6.30 -9.76 -54.88
CA PHE A 76 5.15 -10.63 -54.65
C PHE A 76 5.21 -11.32 -53.29
N THR A 77 6.12 -10.88 -52.42
CA THR A 77 6.29 -11.43 -51.05
C THR A 77 5.73 -10.52 -50.00
N ASN A 78 6.04 -9.23 -50.08
CA ASN A 78 5.60 -8.28 -49.05
C ASN A 78 4.13 -7.83 -49.30
N VAL A 79 3.51 -7.34 -48.20
CA VAL A 79 2.15 -6.77 -48.25
C VAL A 79 2.05 -5.70 -49.33
N THR A 80 1.02 -5.84 -50.15
CA THR A 80 0.76 -4.95 -51.28
C THR A 80 -0.75 -4.74 -51.40
N GLU A 81 -1.18 -3.50 -51.31
CA GLU A 81 -2.63 -3.15 -51.28
C GLU A 81 -3.34 -3.45 -52.62
N GLU A 82 -2.62 -3.41 -53.75
CA GLU A 82 -3.15 -3.75 -55.07
C GLU A 82 -2.04 -4.21 -55.97
N ILE A 83 -2.12 -5.46 -56.48
CA ILE A 83 -1.29 -5.98 -57.56
C ILE A 83 -2.19 -6.06 -58.78
N LYS A 84 -1.87 -5.24 -59.80
CA LYS A 84 -2.53 -5.30 -61.11
C LYS A 84 -1.77 -6.25 -62.02
N VAL A 85 -2.50 -7.19 -62.59
CA VAL A 85 -2.00 -8.15 -63.56
C VAL A 85 -2.70 -7.88 -64.87
N THR A 86 -2.00 -7.35 -65.84
CA THR A 86 -2.52 -7.08 -67.21
C THR A 86 -2.12 -8.19 -68.11
N ILE A 87 -3.09 -8.77 -68.78
CA ILE A 87 -2.97 -9.85 -69.75
C ILE A 87 -3.31 -9.28 -71.09
N THR A 88 -2.40 -9.33 -72.06
CA THR A 88 -2.55 -8.72 -73.36
C THR A 88 -2.36 -9.81 -74.45
N GLY A 89 -3.37 -9.97 -75.33
CA GLY A 89 -3.31 -10.89 -76.45
C GLY A 89 -2.22 -10.48 -77.45
N ILE A 90 -1.49 -11.45 -77.98
CA ILE A 90 -0.45 -11.29 -79.01
C ILE A 90 -0.62 -12.37 -80.09
N GLY A 91 0.04 -12.21 -81.24
CA GLY A 91 -0.04 -13.16 -82.34
C GLY A 91 -1.40 -13.26 -82.98
N ASN A 92 -2.08 -14.38 -82.82
CA ASN A 92 -3.45 -14.61 -83.31
C ASN A 92 -4.53 -14.03 -82.41
N TYR A 93 -4.12 -13.49 -81.28
CA TYR A 93 -5.04 -12.93 -80.24
C TYR A 93 -4.80 -11.44 -80.06
N THR A 94 -5.81 -10.76 -79.61
CA THR A 94 -5.83 -9.29 -79.35
C THR A 94 -6.64 -8.99 -78.10
N GLY A 95 -6.71 -7.72 -77.69
CA GLY A 95 -7.40 -7.28 -76.50
C GLY A 95 -6.53 -7.34 -75.25
N SER A 96 -7.02 -6.76 -74.18
CA SER A 96 -6.31 -6.71 -72.89
C SER A 96 -7.33 -6.69 -71.77
N LEU A 97 -7.02 -7.41 -70.71
CA LEU A 97 -7.80 -7.40 -69.48
C LEU A 97 -6.91 -7.28 -68.25
N THR A 98 -7.45 -6.76 -67.17
CA THR A 98 -6.73 -6.61 -65.89
C THR A 98 -7.43 -7.39 -64.82
N ARG A 99 -6.69 -8.11 -64.01
CA ARG A 99 -7.13 -8.71 -62.75
C ARG A 99 -6.35 -8.07 -61.60
N LYS A 100 -6.93 -8.08 -60.41
CA LYS A 100 -6.35 -7.48 -59.23
C LYS A 100 -6.40 -8.46 -58.07
N TYR A 101 -5.38 -8.44 -57.23
CA TYR A 101 -5.37 -9.14 -55.96
C TYR A 101 -4.46 -8.38 -54.98
N ARG A 102 -4.46 -8.80 -53.72
CA ARG A 102 -3.68 -8.16 -52.64
C ARG A 102 -2.88 -9.22 -51.92
N ILE A 103 -1.78 -8.78 -51.30
CA ILE A 103 -1.12 -9.52 -50.24
C ILE A 103 -1.48 -8.77 -48.95
N LEU A 104 -2.32 -9.40 -48.11
CA LEU A 104 -2.90 -8.83 -46.92
C LEU A 104 -1.93 -8.96 -45.75
N ARG A 105 -2.02 -8.02 -44.81
CA ARG A 105 -1.24 -8.07 -43.59
C ARG A 105 -1.63 -9.27 -42.73
N ARG A 106 -0.59 -9.96 -42.21
CA ARG A 106 -0.76 -11.05 -41.26
C ARG A 106 -1.01 -10.50 -39.88
N GLU A 107 -2.03 -10.99 -39.20
CA GLU A 107 -2.33 -10.56 -37.84
C GLU A 107 -1.33 -11.18 -36.86
N TYR A 108 -0.81 -10.34 -35.93
CA TYR A 108 -0.03 -10.75 -34.78
C TYR A 108 -0.66 -10.21 -33.51
N LYS A 109 -0.40 -10.86 -32.36
CA LYS A 109 -0.77 -10.39 -31.03
C LYS A 109 0.32 -10.72 -30.03
N VAL A 110 0.36 -9.99 -28.95
CA VAL A 110 1.22 -10.29 -27.81
C VAL A 110 0.42 -11.00 -26.72
N VAL A 111 1.03 -12.03 -26.16
CA VAL A 111 0.50 -12.78 -25.02
C VAL A 111 1.55 -12.73 -23.93
N THR A 112 1.23 -12.11 -22.78
CA THR A 112 2.11 -12.13 -21.61
C THR A 112 1.52 -12.98 -20.51
N ASP A 113 2.38 -13.57 -19.67
CA ASP A 113 1.97 -14.53 -18.65
C ASP A 113 1.50 -13.82 -17.37
N SER A 114 0.49 -14.40 -16.70
CA SER A 114 0.10 -14.02 -15.35
C SER A 114 0.90 -14.82 -14.33
N LYS A 115 1.28 -14.17 -13.21
CA LYS A 115 1.98 -14.83 -12.11
C LYS A 115 1.62 -14.19 -10.78
N SER A 116 1.66 -14.98 -9.71
CA SER A 116 1.45 -14.47 -8.35
C SER A 116 2.48 -15.03 -7.37
N LYS A 117 2.80 -14.24 -6.34
CA LYS A 117 3.60 -14.68 -5.18
C LYS A 117 3.17 -13.97 -3.91
N VAL A 118 3.61 -14.44 -2.75
CA VAL A 118 3.58 -13.68 -1.49
C VAL A 118 4.78 -12.74 -1.47
N TYR A 119 4.63 -11.58 -0.87
CA TYR A 119 5.68 -10.57 -0.72
C TYR A 119 6.96 -11.17 -0.09
N ASP A 120 8.09 -10.95 -0.73
CA ASP A 120 9.42 -11.40 -0.33
C ASP A 120 10.50 -10.32 -0.52
N GLY A 121 10.08 -9.11 -0.91
CA GLY A 121 10.98 -7.98 -1.18
C GLY A 121 11.53 -7.93 -2.61
N ASP A 122 11.45 -9.01 -3.37
CA ASP A 122 11.94 -9.08 -4.75
C ASP A 122 10.85 -8.73 -5.77
N ALA A 123 11.26 -8.26 -6.95
CA ALA A 123 10.36 -8.02 -8.05
C ALA A 123 9.80 -9.35 -8.61
N LEU A 124 8.47 -9.41 -8.78
CA LEU A 124 7.80 -10.46 -9.51
C LEU A 124 7.81 -10.12 -11.00
N THR A 125 8.31 -11.02 -11.82
CA THR A 125 8.27 -10.95 -13.28
C THR A 125 7.71 -12.25 -13.85
N ALA A 126 7.20 -12.21 -15.08
CA ALA A 126 6.73 -13.39 -15.80
C ALA A 126 7.14 -13.32 -17.27
N GLY A 127 6.92 -14.38 -18.01
CA GLY A 127 7.25 -14.49 -19.42
C GLY A 127 6.19 -13.88 -20.34
N GLY A 128 6.38 -14.11 -21.64
CA GLY A 128 5.43 -13.75 -22.69
C GLY A 128 5.96 -14.14 -24.06
N LYS A 129 5.13 -14.00 -25.07
CA LYS A 129 5.46 -14.32 -26.47
C LYS A 129 4.69 -13.44 -27.44
N VAL A 130 5.18 -13.33 -28.64
CA VAL A 130 4.46 -12.78 -29.77
C VAL A 130 3.93 -13.95 -30.61
N GLU A 131 2.66 -13.97 -30.90
CA GLU A 131 2.02 -14.97 -31.77
C GLU A 131 1.68 -14.34 -33.12
N GLY A 132 1.73 -15.14 -34.18
CA GLY A 132 1.36 -14.71 -35.52
C GLY A 132 2.52 -14.22 -36.41
N ILE A 133 3.74 -14.08 -35.90
CA ILE A 133 4.92 -13.77 -36.72
C ILE A 133 5.29 -15.00 -37.56
N VAL A 134 5.76 -14.78 -38.79
CA VAL A 134 6.20 -15.83 -39.71
C VAL A 134 7.45 -16.51 -39.15
N GLU A 135 7.46 -17.82 -39.20
CA GLU A 135 8.57 -18.62 -38.70
C GLU A 135 9.90 -18.28 -39.41
N GLY A 136 10.93 -18.05 -38.60
CA GLY A 136 12.27 -17.66 -39.09
C GLY A 136 12.47 -16.15 -39.18
N GLU A 137 11.44 -15.35 -39.10
CA GLU A 137 11.58 -13.90 -38.98
C GLU A 137 12.00 -13.48 -37.59
N THR A 138 12.79 -12.43 -37.48
CA THR A 138 13.37 -11.94 -36.23
C THR A 138 12.86 -10.56 -35.89
N TYR A 139 12.68 -10.31 -34.57
CA TYR A 139 12.23 -9.06 -33.97
C TYR A 139 12.84 -8.96 -32.57
N SER A 140 12.77 -7.82 -31.91
CA SER A 140 13.13 -7.66 -30.49
C SER A 140 11.88 -7.63 -29.64
N PHE A 141 11.77 -8.56 -28.69
CA PHE A 141 10.66 -8.63 -27.73
C PHE A 141 11.23 -8.74 -26.32
N THR A 142 10.80 -7.85 -25.43
CA THR A 142 11.28 -7.78 -24.04
C THR A 142 10.10 -7.56 -23.11
N ILE A 143 10.01 -8.37 -22.05
CA ILE A 143 9.07 -8.13 -20.97
C ILE A 143 9.61 -6.99 -20.09
N THR A 144 8.77 -6.01 -19.80
CA THR A 144 9.08 -4.85 -18.96
C THR A 144 8.25 -4.82 -17.67
N GLY A 145 7.21 -5.67 -17.58
CA GLY A 145 6.35 -5.78 -16.41
C GLY A 145 7.08 -6.29 -15.19
N ALA A 146 6.89 -5.63 -14.04
CA ALA A 146 7.40 -6.04 -12.74
C ALA A 146 6.47 -5.53 -11.63
N GLN A 147 6.31 -6.32 -10.55
CA GLN A 147 5.54 -5.97 -9.35
C GLN A 147 6.34 -6.35 -8.11
N THR A 148 6.67 -5.38 -7.24
CA THR A 148 7.45 -5.64 -6.03
C THR A 148 6.57 -5.58 -4.79
N ASP A 149 5.83 -4.48 -4.62
CA ASP A 149 4.95 -4.29 -3.47
C ASP A 149 3.60 -5.00 -3.65
N VAL A 150 2.88 -5.20 -2.56
CA VAL A 150 1.54 -5.80 -2.57
C VAL A 150 0.60 -5.03 -3.50
N GLY A 151 -0.03 -5.78 -4.38
CA GLY A 151 -0.90 -5.25 -5.42
C GLY A 151 -0.83 -6.06 -6.70
N SER A 152 -1.37 -5.49 -7.76
CA SER A 152 -1.35 -6.11 -9.10
C SER A 152 -1.01 -5.07 -10.15
N SER A 153 -0.26 -5.49 -11.16
CA SER A 153 0.06 -4.70 -12.36
C SER A 153 0.02 -5.57 -13.59
N ASP A 154 -0.08 -4.95 -14.75
CA ASP A 154 0.01 -5.64 -16.02
C ASP A 154 1.45 -6.09 -16.28
N ASN A 155 1.59 -7.28 -16.87
CA ASN A 155 2.87 -7.78 -17.35
C ASN A 155 3.19 -7.15 -18.70
N THR A 156 3.67 -5.90 -18.67
CA THR A 156 3.95 -5.09 -19.86
C THR A 156 5.14 -5.59 -20.67
N TYR A 157 5.25 -5.13 -21.91
CA TYR A 157 6.29 -5.54 -22.84
C TYR A 157 6.78 -4.36 -23.69
N ASP A 158 7.90 -4.56 -24.38
CA ASP A 158 8.42 -3.72 -25.45
C ASP A 158 8.67 -4.59 -26.70
N LEU A 159 8.07 -4.23 -27.84
CA LEU A 159 8.23 -4.91 -29.13
C LEU A 159 8.83 -3.94 -30.14
N LYS A 160 9.94 -4.32 -30.77
CA LYS A 160 10.64 -3.55 -31.80
C LYS A 160 10.91 -4.38 -33.05
N TRP A 161 10.62 -3.82 -34.20
CA TRP A 161 10.85 -4.42 -35.51
C TRP A 161 12.29 -4.18 -35.97
N THR A 162 13.26 -4.76 -35.25
CA THR A 162 14.70 -4.53 -35.48
C THR A 162 15.38 -5.66 -36.23
N GLY A 163 14.64 -6.71 -36.63
CA GLY A 163 15.14 -7.88 -37.28
C GLY A 163 14.70 -7.97 -38.75
N SER A 164 14.48 -9.20 -39.24
CA SER A 164 14.01 -9.49 -40.62
C SER A 164 12.50 -9.25 -40.76
N ALA A 165 11.73 -9.33 -39.67
CA ALA A 165 10.31 -9.03 -39.69
C ALA A 165 10.07 -7.54 -39.97
N LYS A 166 9.20 -7.25 -40.94
CA LYS A 166 8.83 -5.88 -41.31
C LYS A 166 7.45 -5.56 -40.76
N GLU A 167 7.33 -4.52 -39.92
CA GLU A 167 6.06 -4.07 -39.37
C GLU A 167 4.98 -3.89 -40.45
N SER A 168 5.36 -3.38 -41.63
CA SER A 168 4.43 -3.16 -42.75
C SER A 168 3.70 -4.43 -43.22
N ASN A 169 4.27 -5.61 -42.95
CA ASN A 169 3.69 -6.91 -43.33
C ASN A 169 2.70 -7.45 -42.31
N TYR A 170 2.57 -6.76 -41.16
CA TYR A 170 1.76 -7.22 -40.04
C TYR A 170 0.68 -6.23 -39.66
N LYS A 171 -0.38 -6.75 -39.06
CA LYS A 171 -1.46 -6.00 -38.42
C LYS A 171 -1.54 -6.41 -36.96
N HIS A 172 -1.49 -5.44 -36.06
CA HIS A 172 -1.65 -5.70 -34.63
C HIS A 172 -3.10 -6.12 -34.32
N GLY A 173 -3.26 -7.28 -33.73
CA GLY A 173 -4.50 -7.80 -33.20
C GLY A 173 -4.68 -7.42 -31.73
N LYS A 174 -5.65 -8.07 -31.07
CA LYS A 174 -5.90 -7.84 -29.64
C LYS A 174 -4.93 -8.64 -28.78
N ASP A 175 -4.16 -7.96 -27.96
CA ASP A 175 -3.26 -8.57 -26.99
C ASP A 175 -3.99 -9.29 -25.85
N SER A 176 -3.31 -10.28 -25.27
CA SER A 176 -3.68 -10.93 -24.03
C SER A 176 -2.62 -10.61 -22.97
N ILE A 177 -2.84 -9.56 -22.21
CA ILE A 177 -1.89 -9.08 -21.19
C ILE A 177 -2.12 -9.82 -19.88
N GLY A 178 -1.08 -10.48 -19.39
CA GLY A 178 -1.07 -11.15 -18.10
C GLY A 178 -0.98 -10.17 -16.93
N THR A 179 -1.34 -10.64 -15.74
CA THR A 179 -1.31 -9.85 -14.50
C THR A 179 -0.27 -10.41 -13.54
N LEU A 180 0.55 -9.53 -12.99
CA LEU A 180 1.50 -9.82 -11.92
C LEU A 180 0.85 -9.44 -10.60
N THR A 181 0.74 -10.39 -9.65
CA THR A 181 0.09 -10.16 -8.35
C THR A 181 1.01 -10.52 -7.20
N VAL A 182 1.34 -9.55 -6.35
CA VAL A 182 2.03 -9.76 -5.08
C VAL A 182 1.00 -9.68 -3.95
N LYS A 183 0.91 -10.77 -3.17
CA LYS A 183 0.01 -10.90 -2.03
C LYS A 183 0.72 -10.50 -0.75
N ALA A 184 -0.03 -9.93 0.22
CA ALA A 184 0.53 -9.55 1.50
C ALA A 184 1.09 -10.76 2.26
N LYS A 185 2.23 -10.55 2.92
CA LYS A 185 2.89 -11.53 3.80
C LYS A 185 2.28 -11.46 5.20
N SER A 186 2.04 -12.59 5.85
CA SER A 186 1.60 -12.60 7.23
C SER A 186 2.69 -12.02 8.15
N ILE A 187 2.29 -11.10 9.06
CA ILE A 187 3.17 -10.55 10.11
C ILE A 187 3.17 -11.41 11.37
N VAL A 188 2.33 -12.43 11.44
CA VAL A 188 2.26 -13.32 12.61
C VAL A 188 3.60 -14.05 12.74
N PRO A 189 4.27 -13.98 13.91
CA PRO A 189 5.52 -14.68 14.14
C PRO A 189 5.33 -16.19 14.01
N ASP A 190 6.35 -16.85 13.44
CA ASP A 190 6.38 -18.31 13.38
C ASP A 190 6.55 -18.87 14.80
N ASP A 191 5.75 -19.84 15.17
CA ASP A 191 6.02 -20.61 16.38
C ASP A 191 6.92 -21.82 16.07
N LYS A 192 7.39 -22.50 17.16
CA LYS A 192 8.33 -23.62 17.04
C LYS A 192 7.75 -24.84 16.34
N ASP A 193 6.42 -24.94 16.28
CA ASP A 193 5.72 -26.08 15.69
C ASP A 193 5.30 -25.80 14.25
N THR A 194 5.52 -24.56 13.73
CA THR A 194 5.28 -24.20 12.33
C THR A 194 6.20 -25.00 11.41
N PRO A 195 5.68 -25.79 10.46
CA PRO A 195 6.48 -26.49 9.48
C PRO A 195 7.39 -25.56 8.70
N GLU A 196 8.62 -25.97 8.39
CA GLU A 196 9.61 -25.10 7.71
C GLU A 196 9.11 -24.54 6.37
N SER A 197 8.27 -25.34 5.65
CA SER A 197 7.65 -24.92 4.39
C SER A 197 6.58 -23.83 4.54
N GLU A 198 6.05 -23.65 5.76
CA GLU A 198 4.97 -22.70 6.07
C GLU A 198 5.48 -21.47 6.82
N LYS A 199 6.73 -21.50 7.28
CA LYS A 199 7.33 -20.39 8.00
C LYS A 199 7.36 -19.12 7.17
N THR A 200 6.84 -18.05 7.74
CA THR A 200 6.88 -16.70 7.18
C THR A 200 8.25 -16.06 7.33
N GLY A 201 9.01 -16.46 8.35
CA GLY A 201 10.29 -15.87 8.74
C GLY A 201 10.11 -14.61 9.59
N ILE A 202 8.93 -14.37 10.14
CA ILE A 202 8.70 -13.25 11.06
C ILE A 202 9.13 -13.66 12.47
N THR A 203 9.96 -12.81 13.08
CA THR A 203 10.40 -12.94 14.47
C THR A 203 10.12 -11.66 15.24
N VAL A 204 9.89 -11.79 16.55
CA VAL A 204 9.62 -10.68 17.46
C VAL A 204 10.34 -10.93 18.78
N ASN A 205 10.90 -9.88 19.39
CA ASN A 205 11.43 -9.95 20.74
C ASN A 205 10.31 -10.13 21.78
N GLU A 206 10.63 -10.75 22.91
CA GLU A 206 9.72 -10.82 24.04
C GLU A 206 9.81 -9.53 24.87
N PRO A 207 8.67 -8.92 25.24
CA PRO A 207 8.66 -7.77 26.12
C PRO A 207 9.01 -8.20 27.56
N SER A 208 9.59 -7.29 28.33
CA SER A 208 10.05 -7.54 29.71
C SER A 208 9.05 -7.03 30.75
N ASP A 209 8.87 -7.80 31.84
CA ASP A 209 8.10 -7.34 32.98
C ASP A 209 8.82 -6.18 33.68
N SER A 210 8.04 -5.23 34.19
CA SER A 210 8.51 -4.08 34.97
C SER A 210 7.90 -4.10 36.37
N LYS A 211 8.46 -3.32 37.29
CA LYS A 211 7.90 -3.11 38.62
C LYS A 211 7.27 -1.72 38.68
N TYR A 212 6.08 -1.60 39.27
CA TYR A 212 5.41 -0.33 39.47
C TYR A 212 6.34 0.69 40.13
N ASP A 213 6.50 1.86 39.51
CA ASP A 213 7.32 2.98 40.01
C ASP A 213 6.61 4.35 39.85
N GLY A 214 5.35 4.34 39.46
CA GLY A 214 4.53 5.54 39.21
C GLY A 214 4.77 6.17 37.84
N LYS A 215 5.59 5.56 36.97
CA LYS A 215 5.88 6.04 35.63
C LYS A 215 5.28 5.12 34.56
N GLU A 216 5.25 5.63 33.33
CA GLU A 216 4.83 4.85 32.17
C GLU A 216 5.89 3.78 31.83
N HIS A 217 5.44 2.55 31.65
CA HIS A 217 6.23 1.40 31.21
C HIS A 217 5.77 0.94 29.83
N LYS A 218 6.28 1.59 28.78
CA LYS A 218 5.95 1.29 27.39
C LYS A 218 7.05 0.47 26.73
N GLU A 219 6.87 -0.86 26.63
CA GLU A 219 7.78 -1.74 25.94
C GLU A 219 7.67 -1.59 24.41
N VAL A 220 8.80 -1.61 23.71
CA VAL A 220 8.87 -1.52 22.24
C VAL A 220 9.20 -2.89 21.68
N LEU A 221 8.39 -3.36 20.74
CA LEU A 221 8.64 -4.60 20.03
C LEU A 221 9.47 -4.33 18.78
N THR A 222 10.51 -5.15 18.58
CA THR A 222 11.25 -5.24 17.33
C THR A 222 10.72 -6.43 16.54
N VAL A 223 10.18 -6.17 15.38
CA VAL A 223 9.66 -7.19 14.45
C VAL A 223 10.61 -7.29 13.27
N THR A 224 11.10 -8.49 12.97
CA THR A 224 12.06 -8.72 11.89
C THR A 224 11.53 -9.75 10.91
N ASP A 225 11.63 -9.45 9.63
CA ASP A 225 11.43 -10.40 8.55
C ASP A 225 12.80 -11.00 8.16
N THR A 226 13.09 -12.19 8.64
CA THR A 226 14.39 -12.86 8.43
C THR A 226 14.59 -13.31 6.97
N LYS A 227 13.52 -13.48 6.18
CA LYS A 227 13.61 -13.87 4.76
C LYS A 227 14.06 -12.70 3.88
N THR A 228 13.63 -11.50 4.21
CA THR A 228 14.07 -10.26 3.55
C THR A 228 15.29 -9.63 4.23
N GLY A 229 15.62 -10.06 5.46
CA GLY A 229 16.66 -9.46 6.31
C GLY A 229 16.29 -8.08 6.84
N LYS A 230 15.01 -7.69 6.78
CA LYS A 230 14.52 -6.35 7.11
C LYS A 230 13.96 -6.32 8.53
N GLU A 231 14.40 -5.36 9.35
CA GLU A 231 13.66 -4.91 10.52
C GLU A 231 12.47 -4.06 10.07
N LEU A 232 11.27 -4.44 10.50
CA LEU A 232 10.04 -3.80 10.09
C LEU A 232 9.82 -2.49 10.86
N VAL A 233 9.24 -1.49 10.20
CA VAL A 233 9.08 -0.15 10.74
C VAL A 233 7.64 0.08 11.19
N ALA A 234 7.46 0.41 12.48
CA ALA A 234 6.17 0.81 13.02
C ALA A 234 5.64 2.06 12.29
N GLY A 235 4.35 2.06 11.95
CA GLY A 235 3.69 3.10 11.16
C GLY A 235 3.81 2.93 9.65
N THR A 236 4.72 2.06 9.16
CA THR A 236 4.90 1.76 7.74
C THR A 236 4.56 0.30 7.42
N ASP A 237 5.24 -0.62 8.09
CA ASP A 237 5.07 -2.06 7.86
C ASP A 237 4.05 -2.68 8.83
N TYR A 238 3.83 -2.04 9.98
CA TYR A 238 2.84 -2.47 10.97
C TYR A 238 2.39 -1.32 11.86
N SER A 239 1.22 -1.45 12.49
CA SER A 239 0.74 -0.59 13.56
C SER A 239 0.89 -1.27 14.92
N VAL A 240 1.08 -0.48 15.98
CA VAL A 240 1.17 -0.95 17.36
C VAL A 240 0.14 -0.21 18.22
N THR A 241 -0.61 -0.98 18.99
CA THR A 241 -1.51 -0.42 20.00
C THR A 241 -1.28 -1.10 21.35
N TYR A 242 -1.48 -0.36 22.42
CA TYR A 242 -1.31 -0.84 23.79
C TYR A 242 -2.65 -0.82 24.51
N SER A 243 -2.82 -1.68 25.52
CA SER A 243 -3.90 -1.52 26.49
C SER A 243 -3.78 -0.15 27.18
N SER A 244 -4.92 0.39 27.68
CA SER A 244 -5.04 1.79 28.08
C SER A 244 -4.21 2.20 29.31
N ASP A 245 -3.78 1.25 30.17
CA ASP A 245 -3.02 1.54 31.40
C ASP A 245 -1.59 1.00 31.28
N LEU A 246 -0.63 1.90 31.18
CA LEU A 246 0.79 1.60 31.09
C LEU A 246 1.54 2.00 32.38
N VAL A 247 0.84 2.45 33.43
CA VAL A 247 1.43 2.93 34.67
C VAL A 247 1.16 1.97 35.82
N ASN A 248 -0.10 1.57 36.03
CA ASN A 248 -0.52 0.80 37.20
C ASN A 248 -0.18 -0.69 37.05
N ALA A 249 -0.02 -1.36 38.19
CA ALA A 249 0.25 -2.79 38.25
C ALA A 249 -0.89 -3.59 37.59
N GLY A 250 -0.52 -4.40 36.60
CA GLY A 250 -1.47 -5.16 35.79
C GLY A 250 -0.76 -5.87 34.63
N THR A 251 -1.55 -6.41 33.72
CA THR A 251 -1.06 -6.98 32.46
C THR A 251 -1.29 -5.96 31.34
N VAL A 252 -0.22 -5.61 30.64
CA VAL A 252 -0.27 -4.77 29.44
C VAL A 252 -0.26 -5.68 28.22
N THR A 253 -1.19 -5.44 27.29
CA THR A 253 -1.24 -6.12 26.00
C THR A 253 -0.76 -5.17 24.92
N ILE A 254 0.18 -5.65 24.10
CA ILE A 254 0.69 -5.01 22.89
C ILE A 254 0.07 -5.73 21.71
N LYS A 255 -0.70 -5.03 20.89
CA LYS A 255 -1.26 -5.56 19.65
C LYS A 255 -0.51 -4.98 18.47
N VAL A 256 -0.01 -5.85 17.60
CA VAL A 256 0.67 -5.53 16.34
C VAL A 256 -0.21 -5.97 15.19
N ALA A 257 -0.42 -5.11 14.19
CA ALA A 257 -1.17 -5.42 12.99
C ALA A 257 -0.41 -4.97 11.75
N GLY A 258 -0.28 -5.86 10.76
CA GLY A 258 0.44 -5.62 9.52
C GLY A 258 -0.18 -4.49 8.68
N LEU A 259 0.67 -3.75 7.98
CA LEU A 259 0.35 -2.68 7.05
C LEU A 259 1.12 -2.86 5.74
N GLY A 260 0.62 -2.26 4.66
CA GLY A 260 1.31 -2.25 3.37
C GLY A 260 1.57 -3.65 2.83
N ASN A 261 2.81 -4.07 2.83
CA ASN A 261 3.23 -5.39 2.35
C ASN A 261 2.98 -6.53 3.34
N TYR A 262 2.50 -6.22 4.53
CA TYR A 262 2.22 -7.20 5.59
C TYR A 262 0.74 -7.19 5.98
N THR A 263 0.25 -8.34 6.46
CA THR A 263 -1.15 -8.56 6.89
C THR A 263 -1.21 -9.43 8.13
N GLY A 264 -2.39 -9.50 8.75
CA GLY A 264 -2.59 -10.25 9.97
C GLY A 264 -2.25 -9.46 11.22
N SER A 265 -2.40 -10.07 12.39
CA SER A 265 -2.08 -9.44 13.67
C SER A 265 -1.70 -10.48 14.71
N PHE A 266 -0.91 -10.06 15.70
CA PHE A 266 -0.59 -10.85 16.88
C PHE A 266 -0.55 -9.97 18.12
N GLU A 267 -0.52 -10.60 19.28
CA GLU A 267 -0.45 -9.93 20.57
C GLU A 267 0.72 -10.48 21.41
N LYS A 268 1.37 -9.60 22.15
CA LYS A 268 2.34 -9.92 23.20
C LYS A 268 1.90 -9.25 24.49
N THR A 269 2.25 -9.82 25.63
CA THR A 269 1.89 -9.27 26.93
C THR A 269 3.10 -9.21 27.84
N TYR A 270 3.13 -8.21 28.70
CA TYR A 270 4.06 -8.10 29.81
C TYR A 270 3.30 -7.60 31.06
N LYS A 271 3.95 -7.68 32.23
CA LYS A 271 3.34 -7.27 33.50
C LYS A 271 4.05 -6.08 34.09
N ILE A 272 3.28 -5.14 34.63
CA ILE A 272 3.73 -4.20 35.61
C ILE A 272 3.42 -4.83 36.96
N THR A 273 4.46 -5.28 37.67
CA THR A 273 4.34 -6.04 38.92
C THR A 273 4.15 -5.10 40.12
N LYS A 274 3.42 -5.56 41.14
CA LYS A 274 3.17 -4.79 42.37
C LYS A 274 4.46 -4.60 43.15
N ARG A 275 4.57 -3.41 43.83
CA ARG A 275 5.61 -3.17 44.85
C ARG A 275 5.25 -3.87 46.15
N SER A 276 6.26 -4.42 46.82
CA SER A 276 6.09 -4.98 48.16
C SER A 276 6.35 -3.91 49.22
N VAL A 277 5.39 -3.73 50.13
CA VAL A 277 5.49 -2.80 51.26
C VAL A 277 5.23 -3.56 52.53
N THR A 278 6.15 -3.50 53.50
CA THR A 278 5.97 -4.05 54.81
C THR A 278 5.85 -2.90 55.83
N LEU A 279 4.72 -2.85 56.52
CA LEU A 279 4.44 -1.87 57.56
C LEU A 279 4.66 -2.57 58.92
N THR A 280 5.61 -2.10 59.71
CA THR A 280 5.99 -2.73 60.99
C THR A 280 5.84 -1.71 62.14
N SER A 281 4.97 -1.99 63.11
CA SER A 281 4.94 -1.18 64.32
C SER A 281 6.10 -1.51 65.27
N ALA A 282 6.54 -0.51 66.05
CA ALA A 282 7.72 -0.65 66.90
C ALA A 282 7.53 -1.75 67.97
N THR A 283 8.59 -2.47 68.25
CA THR A 283 8.77 -3.34 69.44
C THR A 283 9.60 -2.60 70.44
N VAL A 284 9.04 -2.26 71.61
CA VAL A 284 9.71 -1.49 72.67
C VAL A 284 9.42 -2.10 74.01
N SER A 285 10.35 -1.82 74.98
CA SER A 285 10.19 -2.26 76.37
C SER A 285 10.58 -1.16 77.33
N LYS A 286 9.95 -1.16 78.53
CA LYS A 286 10.33 -0.34 79.68
C LYS A 286 10.16 -1.11 80.96
N VAL A 287 10.81 -0.61 82.05
CA VAL A 287 10.55 -1.06 83.43
C VAL A 287 9.23 -0.43 83.93
N TYR A 288 8.45 -1.19 84.71
CA TYR A 288 7.20 -0.72 85.25
C TYR A 288 7.42 0.55 86.11
N ASP A 289 6.65 1.61 85.80
CA ASP A 289 6.69 2.92 86.46
C ASP A 289 5.26 3.46 86.71
N GLY A 290 4.25 2.61 86.44
CA GLY A 290 2.84 2.98 86.64
C GLY A 290 2.23 3.76 85.47
N SER A 291 3.00 4.10 84.44
CA SER A 291 2.49 4.75 83.23
C SER A 291 2.33 3.82 82.06
N ALA A 292 1.44 4.12 81.16
CA ALA A 292 1.22 3.35 79.95
C ALA A 292 2.49 3.42 79.03
N LEU A 293 2.91 2.28 78.43
CA LEU A 293 3.84 2.20 77.33
C LEU A 293 3.06 2.25 76.02
N THR A 294 3.37 3.25 75.20
CA THR A 294 2.86 3.39 73.79
C THR A 294 4.02 3.75 72.90
N ASN A 295 3.92 3.38 71.62
CA ASN A 295 4.86 3.85 70.62
C ASN A 295 4.12 3.95 69.26
N THR A 296 4.18 5.11 68.61
CA THR A 296 3.43 5.42 67.38
C THR A 296 4.26 5.22 66.12
N ASP A 297 5.50 4.78 66.23
CA ASP A 297 6.42 4.61 65.09
C ASP A 297 6.02 3.42 64.25
N ILE A 298 5.89 3.65 62.93
CA ILE A 298 5.68 2.62 61.92
C ILE A 298 6.85 2.67 60.95
N ALA A 299 7.59 1.59 60.89
CA ALA A 299 8.65 1.41 59.88
C ALA A 299 8.06 0.90 58.59
N VAL A 300 8.41 1.54 57.47
CA VAL A 300 8.07 1.10 56.10
C VAL A 300 9.32 0.46 55.48
N SER A 301 9.20 -0.76 55.02
CA SER A 301 10.29 -1.53 54.42
C SER A 301 9.83 -2.31 53.16
N GLY A 302 10.69 -3.12 52.59
CA GLY A 302 10.51 -3.74 51.27
C GLY A 302 10.86 -2.77 50.16
N ASP A 303 10.08 -2.76 49.05
CA ASP A 303 10.28 -1.77 47.97
C ASP A 303 9.83 -0.34 48.40
N GLY A 304 9.02 -0.22 49.47
CA GLY A 304 8.43 1.02 49.92
C GLY A 304 7.38 1.58 48.98
N PHE A 305 6.73 2.69 49.40
CA PHE A 305 5.83 3.44 48.52
C PHE A 305 6.63 4.25 47.48
N VAL A 306 5.98 4.52 46.33
CA VAL A 306 6.50 5.47 45.33
C VAL A 306 6.46 6.88 45.93
N GLU A 307 7.35 7.76 45.50
CA GLU A 307 7.40 9.15 45.96
C GLU A 307 6.07 9.86 45.77
N GLY A 308 5.60 10.51 46.85
CA GLY A 308 4.28 11.17 46.90
C GLY A 308 3.10 10.24 47.19
N GLU A 309 3.31 8.94 47.27
CA GLU A 309 2.35 7.94 47.72
C GLU A 309 2.62 7.50 49.16
N GLY A 310 1.69 6.82 49.80
CA GLY A 310 1.88 6.35 51.17
C GLY A 310 0.59 6.02 51.90
N ALA A 311 0.71 5.94 53.21
CA ALA A 311 -0.41 5.68 54.10
C ALA A 311 -0.31 6.53 55.38
N SER A 312 -1.46 6.83 55.99
CA SER A 312 -1.57 7.33 57.36
C SER A 312 -1.77 6.15 58.31
N TYR A 313 -1.28 6.29 59.54
CA TYR A 313 -1.28 5.22 60.53
C TYR A 313 -1.99 5.66 61.80
N GLU A 314 -2.81 4.77 62.39
CA GLU A 314 -3.41 4.91 63.68
C GLU A 314 -2.95 3.77 64.57
N VAL A 315 -2.03 4.07 65.52
CA VAL A 315 -1.48 3.07 66.43
C VAL A 315 -2.31 3.08 67.71
N THR A 316 -2.90 1.94 68.05
CA THR A 316 -3.83 1.79 69.21
C THR A 316 -3.22 0.92 70.31
N GLY A 317 -2.00 0.36 70.07
CA GLY A 317 -1.31 -0.49 71.04
C GLY A 317 -0.96 0.26 72.31
N THR A 318 -1.27 -0.35 73.46
CA THR A 318 -0.88 0.16 74.81
C THR A 318 -0.63 -1.00 75.74
N GLN A 319 0.31 -0.83 76.70
CA GLN A 319 0.61 -1.76 77.78
C GLN A 319 0.82 -0.98 79.06
N THR A 320 0.11 -1.31 80.15
CA THR A 320 0.20 -0.56 81.46
C THR A 320 0.79 -1.46 82.54
N GLU A 321 0.37 -2.73 82.60
CA GLU A 321 0.82 -3.68 83.63
C GLU A 321 2.06 -4.44 83.14
N VAL A 322 2.78 -5.07 84.06
CA VAL A 322 3.90 -5.98 83.76
C VAL A 322 3.37 -7.11 82.86
N GLY A 323 4.02 -7.27 81.69
CA GLY A 323 3.61 -8.24 80.67
C GLY A 323 3.86 -7.72 79.24
N ASN A 324 3.19 -8.34 78.26
CA ASN A 324 3.33 -8.01 76.84
C ASN A 324 1.96 -7.77 76.21
N SER A 325 1.87 -6.81 75.31
CA SER A 325 0.76 -6.60 74.42
C SER A 325 1.23 -6.34 72.98
N ALA A 326 0.38 -6.54 72.01
CA ALA A 326 0.64 -6.18 70.64
C ALA A 326 0.64 -4.65 70.48
N ASN A 327 1.62 -4.08 69.79
CA ASN A 327 1.59 -2.67 69.35
C ASN A 327 0.67 -2.57 68.10
N ALA A 328 -0.62 -2.78 68.30
CA ALA A 328 -1.63 -2.83 67.23
C ALA A 328 -1.76 -1.49 66.53
N PHE A 329 -1.96 -1.52 65.20
CA PHE A 329 -2.19 -0.34 64.37
C PHE A 329 -3.12 -0.63 63.22
N GLU A 330 -3.75 0.40 62.69
CA GLU A 330 -4.45 0.37 61.40
C GLU A 330 -3.79 1.36 60.46
N TYR A 331 -3.99 1.16 59.15
CA TYR A 331 -3.50 2.09 58.14
C TYR A 331 -4.59 2.42 57.11
N LYS A 332 -4.52 3.62 56.57
CA LYS A 332 -5.36 4.08 55.45
C LYS A 332 -4.45 4.64 54.37
N LEU A 333 -4.57 4.13 53.14
CA LEU A 333 -3.81 4.66 52.01
C LEU A 333 -4.18 6.10 51.71
N ASN A 334 -3.20 6.90 51.35
CA ASN A 334 -3.39 8.27 50.92
C ASN A 334 -4.19 8.32 49.60
N GLU A 335 -4.82 9.43 49.26
CA GLU A 335 -5.71 9.58 48.09
C GLU A 335 -5.02 9.19 46.74
N LYS A 336 -3.72 9.44 46.61
CA LYS A 336 -2.96 9.11 45.39
C LYS A 336 -2.43 7.68 45.37
N THR A 337 -2.57 6.90 46.44
CA THR A 337 -2.04 5.56 46.57
C THR A 337 -3.07 4.51 46.21
N LEU A 338 -2.90 3.84 45.08
CA LEU A 338 -3.80 2.78 44.66
C LEU A 338 -3.38 1.45 45.27
N ALA A 339 -4.28 0.81 46.03
CA ALA A 339 -4.02 -0.50 46.63
C ALA A 339 -3.65 -1.60 45.61
N SER A 340 -4.15 -1.46 44.37
CA SER A 340 -3.83 -2.37 43.26
C SER A 340 -2.34 -2.44 42.91
N ASN A 341 -1.59 -1.36 43.21
CA ASN A 341 -0.16 -1.25 42.89
C ASN A 341 0.78 -1.87 43.91
N TYR A 342 0.24 -2.28 45.07
CA TYR A 342 1.01 -2.70 46.22
C TYR A 342 0.61 -4.10 46.72
N ASN A 343 1.60 -4.84 47.22
CA ASN A 343 1.43 -5.98 48.12
C ASN A 343 1.81 -5.49 49.53
N ILE A 344 0.82 -5.13 50.37
CA ILE A 344 1.07 -4.58 51.67
C ILE A 344 0.99 -5.69 52.73
N THR A 345 2.06 -5.84 53.49
CA THR A 345 2.14 -6.75 54.64
C THR A 345 2.19 -5.96 55.93
N LYS A 346 1.35 -6.31 56.89
CA LYS A 346 1.27 -5.70 58.23
C LYS A 346 1.97 -6.59 59.23
N VAL A 347 2.97 -6.05 59.93
CA VAL A 347 3.73 -6.73 60.98
C VAL A 347 3.54 -5.94 62.27
N VAL A 348 3.01 -6.60 63.29
CA VAL A 348 2.72 -5.98 64.57
C VAL A 348 3.86 -6.23 65.55
N GLY A 349 4.42 -5.13 66.10
CA GLY A 349 5.43 -5.18 67.13
C GLY A 349 4.84 -5.48 68.52
N THR A 350 5.69 -5.54 69.51
CA THR A 350 5.32 -5.90 70.90
C THR A 350 5.73 -4.79 71.87
N LEU A 351 4.80 -4.44 72.74
CA LEU A 351 5.04 -3.56 73.91
C LEU A 351 5.27 -4.44 75.12
N THR A 352 6.43 -4.29 75.80
CA THR A 352 6.81 -5.10 76.95
C THR A 352 7.07 -4.21 78.19
N ILE A 353 6.36 -4.45 79.28
CA ILE A 353 6.67 -3.87 80.56
C ILE A 353 7.28 -4.97 81.48
N THR A 354 8.54 -4.75 81.92
CA THR A 354 9.26 -5.62 82.85
C THR A 354 9.07 -5.17 84.27
N ALA A 355 9.08 -6.11 85.24
CA ALA A 355 8.99 -5.76 86.67
C ALA A 355 10.15 -4.87 87.08
N ALA A 356 9.84 -3.88 87.94
CA ALA A 356 10.88 -3.05 88.54
C ALA A 356 11.87 -3.93 89.36
N PRO A 357 13.21 -3.68 89.25
CA PRO A 357 14.17 -4.43 90.05
C PRO A 357 13.77 -4.36 91.54
N ALA A 358 13.79 -5.48 92.25
CA ALA A 358 13.55 -5.53 93.65
C ALA A 358 14.54 -4.61 94.34
N PRO A 359 14.12 -3.79 95.41
CA PRO A 359 15.04 -2.97 96.18
C PRO A 359 16.14 -3.84 96.73
N VAL A 360 17.41 -3.63 96.36
CA VAL A 360 18.58 -4.25 96.98
C VAL A 360 18.71 -3.70 98.41
N THR A 361 18.39 -4.52 99.40
CA THR A 361 18.70 -4.22 100.77
C THR A 361 20.19 -4.25 100.90
N PRO A 362 20.85 -3.17 101.48
CA PRO A 362 22.32 -3.17 101.67
C PRO A 362 22.74 -4.30 102.61
N ALA A 363 23.55 -5.20 102.22
CA ALA A 363 24.20 -6.17 103.12
C ALA A 363 25.17 -5.43 104.06
N PRO A 364 25.25 -5.80 105.34
CA PRO A 364 26.12 -5.12 106.34
C PRO A 364 27.61 -5.26 105.98
N SER A 365 28.31 -4.13 105.98
CA SER A 365 29.77 -4.02 105.78
C SER A 365 30.53 -4.85 106.76
N SER A 366 31.31 -5.79 106.28
CA SER A 366 32.49 -6.36 107.01
C SER A 366 33.75 -5.83 106.40
N THR A 367 34.42 -4.94 107.09
CA THR A 367 35.77 -4.45 106.85
C THR A 367 36.77 -5.50 107.12
N THR A 368 37.65 -5.78 106.19
CA THR A 368 39.12 -5.98 106.40
C THR A 368 39.91 -5.82 105.09
N PRO A 369 41.05 -5.16 105.21
CA PRO A 369 41.84 -4.76 104.03
C PRO A 369 42.96 -5.77 103.71
N ARG A 370 43.31 -5.94 102.46
CA ARG A 370 44.67 -6.24 102.06
C ARG A 370 44.93 -6.14 100.56
N THR A 371 45.86 -5.21 100.30
CA THR A 371 47.05 -5.18 99.44
C THR A 371 46.95 -5.49 97.96
N LEU A 372 47.31 -4.46 97.27
CA LEU A 372 48.07 -4.24 96.02
C LEU A 372 48.69 -5.45 95.32
N SER A 373 48.45 -5.57 94.07
CA SER A 373 49.48 -5.73 93.01
C SER A 373 48.82 -5.43 91.61
N ALA A 374 49.34 -4.38 91.04
CA ALA A 374 49.36 -4.25 89.58
C ALA A 374 50.65 -4.90 89.07
N PRO A 375 51.05 -5.00 87.85
CA PRO A 375 50.51 -4.47 86.61
C PRO A 375 50.54 -5.48 85.43
N GLN A 376 49.96 -5.16 84.29
CA GLN A 376 50.61 -5.00 82.97
C GLN A 376 49.50 -5.07 81.88
N VAL A 377 49.27 -4.00 81.23
CA VAL A 377 49.65 -3.52 79.90
C VAL A 377 49.77 -4.63 78.83
N THR A 378 48.93 -4.58 77.89
CA THR A 378 49.28 -4.44 76.46
C THR A 378 48.04 -4.10 75.61
N THR A 379 48.08 -2.95 74.99
CA THR A 379 47.41 -2.54 73.75
C THR A 379 48.00 -3.33 72.57
N PRO A 380 47.46 -3.33 71.35
CA PRO A 380 47.10 -2.10 70.67
C PRO A 380 45.75 -2.15 69.90
N VAL A 381 45.21 -0.97 69.80
CA VAL A 381 44.16 -0.56 68.87
C VAL A 381 44.78 -0.44 67.48
N GLU A 382 44.24 -1.06 66.53
CA GLU A 382 44.58 -0.81 65.14
C GLU A 382 43.49 0.07 64.52
N THR A 383 43.84 1.29 64.24
CA THR A 383 43.07 2.31 63.55
C THR A 383 43.17 2.02 62.07
N VAL A 384 42.05 1.71 61.40
CA VAL A 384 41.99 1.70 59.96
C VAL A 384 41.61 3.10 59.46
N GLU A 385 42.58 3.68 58.73
CA GLU A 385 42.44 4.96 58.04
C GLU A 385 41.32 4.95 56.96
N LYS A 386 40.59 6.03 56.98
CA LYS A 386 39.56 6.37 55.98
C LYS A 386 40.25 6.90 54.73
N GLU A 387 40.33 6.11 53.70
CA GLU A 387 40.84 6.51 52.39
C GLU A 387 39.82 7.45 51.69
N THR A 388 40.25 8.67 51.47
CA THR A 388 39.51 9.70 50.72
C THR A 388 39.76 9.54 49.24
N THR A 389 38.76 9.16 48.47
CA THR A 389 38.79 9.24 47.00
C THR A 389 38.67 10.68 46.54
N PRO A 390 39.40 11.08 45.46
CA PRO A 390 39.39 12.46 44.98
C PRO A 390 38.13 12.76 44.16
N LYS A 391 37.59 13.93 44.46
CA LYS A 391 36.45 14.56 43.79
C LYS A 391 36.84 14.97 42.37
N ALA A 392 36.23 14.36 41.35
CA ALA A 392 36.35 14.81 39.97
C ALA A 392 35.58 16.11 39.78
N GLU A 393 36.23 17.10 39.17
CA GLU A 393 35.62 18.36 38.75
C GLU A 393 34.62 18.13 37.61
N PRO A 394 33.50 18.90 37.55
CA PRO A 394 32.55 18.77 36.48
C PRO A 394 33.08 19.40 35.19
N LYS A 395 33.13 18.62 34.11
CA LYS A 395 33.33 19.11 32.76
C LYS A 395 32.20 20.06 32.39
N LYS A 396 32.55 21.26 31.92
CA LYS A 396 31.65 22.20 31.25
C LYS A 396 30.95 21.51 30.09
N GLU A 397 29.65 21.37 30.12
CA GLU A 397 28.83 21.08 28.97
C GLU A 397 28.76 22.32 28.09
N GLU A 398 29.19 22.17 26.86
CA GLU A 398 29.04 23.12 25.76
C GLU A 398 27.55 23.12 25.34
N LYS A 399 26.92 24.25 25.57
CA LYS A 399 25.51 24.50 25.19
C LYS A 399 25.46 24.62 23.68
N VAL A 400 25.03 23.57 23.00
CA VAL A 400 24.58 23.66 21.61
C VAL A 400 23.23 24.38 21.65
N GLU A 401 23.20 25.59 21.09
CA GLU A 401 21.94 26.29 20.82
C GLU A 401 21.16 25.52 19.77
N GLU A 402 20.13 24.80 20.20
CA GLU A 402 19.09 24.30 19.31
C GLU A 402 18.29 25.49 18.78
N GLU A 403 18.34 25.65 17.47
CA GLU A 403 17.51 26.57 16.72
C GLU A 403 16.03 26.25 16.98
N TYR A 404 15.35 27.17 17.64
CA TYR A 404 13.95 27.04 18.02
C TYR A 404 13.09 27.15 16.76
N THR A 405 12.74 25.99 16.16
CA THR A 405 11.54 25.93 15.34
C THR A 405 10.33 25.98 16.26
N PRO A 406 9.34 26.87 16.04
CA PRO A 406 8.17 26.93 16.88
C PRO A 406 7.40 25.61 16.77
N LYS A 407 7.49 24.77 17.79
CA LYS A 407 6.59 23.65 17.96
C LYS A 407 5.20 24.22 18.17
N ALA A 408 4.26 23.83 17.30
CA ALA A 408 2.83 24.05 17.53
C ALA A 408 2.49 23.58 18.96
N SER A 409 1.64 24.35 19.64
CA SER A 409 1.15 23.98 20.98
C SER A 409 0.66 22.54 20.96
N PRO A 410 0.94 21.73 21.99
CA PRO A 410 0.46 20.36 22.04
C PRO A 410 -1.08 20.37 21.97
N GLN A 411 -1.61 19.75 20.94
CA GLN A 411 -3.04 19.60 20.75
C GLN A 411 -3.52 18.48 21.67
N TYR A 412 -4.41 18.83 22.61
CA TYR A 412 -4.95 17.86 23.58
C TYR A 412 -6.25 17.22 23.13
N TYR A 413 -6.83 17.65 22.00
CA TYR A 413 -8.14 17.22 21.49
C TYR A 413 -8.10 17.25 19.95
N TRP A 414 -8.90 16.37 19.30
CA TRP A 414 -9.15 16.45 17.88
C TRP A 414 -10.56 17.00 17.60
N ALA A 415 -10.75 17.68 16.47
CA ALA A 415 -12.00 18.36 16.17
C ALA A 415 -12.94 17.49 15.31
N LEU A 416 -14.13 17.18 15.83
CA LEU A 416 -15.15 16.39 15.13
C LEU A 416 -15.63 17.08 13.84
N ILE A 417 -15.73 18.41 13.82
CA ILE A 417 -16.10 19.16 12.61
C ILE A 417 -15.08 18.96 11.49
N ASN A 418 -13.78 18.85 11.81
CA ASN A 418 -12.73 18.62 10.84
C ASN A 418 -12.90 17.25 10.15
N LEU A 419 -13.26 16.21 10.89
CA LEU A 419 -13.60 14.89 10.34
C LEU A 419 -14.83 14.96 9.42
N ILE A 420 -15.89 15.66 9.85
CA ILE A 420 -17.10 15.82 9.03
C ILE A 420 -16.78 16.55 7.73
N CYS A 421 -16.00 17.63 7.77
CA CYS A 421 -15.56 18.35 6.58
C CYS A 421 -14.72 17.47 5.64
N ALA A 422 -13.79 16.66 6.16
CA ALA A 422 -12.99 15.74 5.38
C ALA A 422 -13.86 14.67 4.67
N ILE A 423 -14.81 14.08 5.38
CA ILE A 423 -15.76 13.11 4.81
C ILE A 423 -16.61 13.75 3.71
N LEU A 424 -17.14 14.96 3.93
CA LEU A 424 -17.96 15.66 2.95
C LEU A 424 -17.16 16.02 1.69
N THR A 425 -15.91 16.46 1.81
CA THR A 425 -15.06 16.76 0.65
C THR A 425 -14.81 15.53 -0.21
N VAL A 426 -14.55 14.37 0.39
CA VAL A 426 -14.41 13.08 -0.31
C VAL A 426 -15.73 12.69 -0.98
N LEU A 427 -16.85 12.82 -0.29
CA LEU A 427 -18.16 12.44 -0.81
C LEU A 427 -18.56 13.30 -2.02
N PHE A 428 -18.35 14.61 -1.98
CA PHE A 428 -18.60 15.49 -3.12
C PHE A 428 -17.65 15.21 -4.29
N GLY A 429 -16.38 14.88 -4.03
CA GLY A 429 -15.43 14.44 -5.04
C GLY A 429 -15.89 13.17 -5.76
N LEU A 430 -16.32 12.16 -4.99
CA LEU A 430 -16.83 10.89 -5.52
C LEU A 430 -18.15 11.08 -6.29
N LEU A 431 -19.08 11.90 -5.80
CA LEU A 431 -20.33 12.19 -6.48
C LEU A 431 -20.09 12.86 -7.84
N LEU A 432 -19.07 13.73 -7.95
CA LEU A 432 -18.70 14.35 -9.22
C LEU A 432 -18.09 13.34 -10.19
N LEU A 433 -17.34 12.34 -9.71
CA LEU A 433 -16.80 11.26 -10.54
C LEU A 433 -17.88 10.28 -11.02
N ILE A 434 -18.82 9.92 -10.13
CA ILE A 434 -19.88 8.94 -10.42
C ILE A 434 -21.01 9.58 -11.24
N SER A 435 -21.09 10.91 -11.28
CA SER A 435 -22.13 11.67 -11.99
C SER A 435 -22.10 11.49 -13.53
N LYS A 436 -21.49 10.41 -14.03
CA LYS A 436 -21.63 9.88 -15.38
C LYS A 436 -22.87 8.99 -15.44
N ARG A 437 -23.91 9.42 -16.17
CA ARG A 437 -25.16 8.73 -16.49
C ARG A 437 -26.31 8.88 -15.49
N HIS A 438 -27.15 9.83 -15.79
CA HIS A 438 -28.60 9.62 -15.85
C HIS A 438 -29.16 10.56 -16.91
N LYS A 439 -29.62 9.98 -18.03
CA LYS A 439 -30.44 10.65 -19.03
C LYS A 439 -31.79 10.87 -18.37
N SER A 440 -32.22 12.09 -18.14
CA SER A 440 -33.61 12.39 -17.89
C SER A 440 -34.32 12.41 -19.24
N GLU A 441 -35.10 11.37 -19.48
CA GLU A 441 -36.25 11.47 -20.37
C GLU A 441 -37.19 12.48 -19.74
N ASP A 442 -37.31 13.66 -20.33
CA ASP A 442 -38.41 14.59 -20.35
C ASP A 442 -37.90 15.90 -20.95
N ASP A 443 -38.31 16.16 -22.14
CA ASP A 443 -38.63 17.40 -22.82
C ASP A 443 -38.32 17.30 -24.34
N ASP A 444 -39.25 16.62 -25.02
CA ASP A 444 -39.51 16.86 -26.42
C ASP A 444 -40.42 18.10 -26.49
N GLU A 445 -39.98 19.17 -27.19
CA GLU A 445 -40.82 19.98 -28.09
C GLU A 445 -39.97 21.09 -28.73
N GLU A 446 -39.89 20.97 -30.10
CA GLU A 446 -39.83 22.01 -31.13
C GLU A 446 -38.71 23.05 -31.11
N ASP A 447 -37.86 23.10 -32.14
CA ASP A 447 -38.08 23.87 -33.37
C ASP A 447 -36.94 23.64 -34.39
N ASP A 448 -37.37 23.33 -35.60
CA ASP A 448 -36.61 23.30 -36.85
C ASP A 448 -36.25 24.75 -37.26
N GLU A 449 -35.03 25.04 -37.55
CA GLU A 449 -34.47 25.86 -38.63
C GLU A 449 -33.06 26.40 -38.35
N THR A 450 -32.19 26.09 -39.26
CA THR A 450 -31.05 26.80 -39.85
C THR A 450 -29.68 26.16 -39.67
N LYS A 451 -29.37 25.34 -40.66
CA LYS A 451 -27.96 24.99 -41.00
C LYS A 451 -27.25 26.21 -41.59
N GLN A 452 -26.25 26.70 -40.89
CA GLN A 452 -25.00 27.30 -41.42
C GLN A 452 -24.25 28.01 -40.29
N GLN A 453 -23.41 27.26 -39.54
CA GLN A 453 -22.20 27.86 -38.88
C GLN A 453 -21.33 26.74 -38.29
N THR A 454 -20.57 26.08 -39.13
CA THR A 454 -19.82 24.89 -38.78
C THR A 454 -18.32 25.11 -38.76
N ASN A 455 -17.75 26.01 -37.99
CA ASN A 455 -16.30 26.01 -37.72
C ASN A 455 -15.91 26.61 -36.35
N ASN A 456 -16.84 27.21 -35.59
CA ASN A 456 -16.54 27.72 -34.25
C ASN A 456 -17.06 26.79 -33.13
N ASP A 457 -18.00 25.89 -33.43
CA ASP A 457 -18.66 25.04 -32.44
C ASP A 457 -17.76 23.86 -31.98
N ASP A 458 -16.88 23.38 -32.85
CA ASP A 458 -15.97 22.27 -32.52
C ASP A 458 -14.84 22.68 -31.57
N GLU A 459 -14.32 23.91 -31.70
CA GLU A 459 -13.32 24.45 -30.76
C GLU A 459 -13.93 24.77 -29.39
N GLU A 460 -15.20 25.24 -29.33
CA GLU A 460 -15.89 25.48 -28.08
C GLU A 460 -16.24 24.17 -27.36
N LYS A 461 -16.71 23.14 -28.06
CA LYS A 461 -16.99 21.79 -27.51
C LYS A 461 -15.72 21.13 -26.97
N GLU A 462 -14.58 21.24 -27.66
CA GLU A 462 -13.30 20.69 -27.18
C GLU A 462 -12.78 21.43 -25.94
N GLN A 463 -12.96 22.76 -25.87
CA GLN A 463 -12.61 23.55 -24.69
C GLN A 463 -13.52 23.20 -23.48
N GLU A 464 -14.80 22.95 -23.71
CA GLU A 464 -15.75 22.53 -22.67
C GLU A 464 -15.40 21.14 -22.13
N LYS A 465 -15.09 20.18 -22.99
CA LYS A 465 -14.63 18.83 -22.58
C LYS A 465 -13.36 18.88 -21.72
N LYS A 466 -12.40 19.72 -22.09
CA LYS A 466 -11.16 19.95 -21.31
C LYS A 466 -11.45 20.60 -19.95
N ARG A 467 -12.41 21.53 -19.86
CA ARG A 467 -12.82 22.17 -18.60
C ARG A 467 -13.57 21.19 -17.67
N GLY A 468 -14.43 20.34 -18.22
CA GLY A 468 -15.13 19.29 -17.46
C GLY A 468 -14.17 18.27 -16.83
N LEU A 469 -13.16 17.84 -17.59
CA LEU A 469 -12.08 16.98 -17.07
C LEU A 469 -11.27 17.67 -15.98
N PHE A 470 -10.91 18.94 -16.20
CA PHE A 470 -10.15 19.74 -15.23
C PHE A 470 -10.87 19.89 -13.89
N THR A 471 -12.18 20.16 -13.88
CA THR A 471 -12.96 20.29 -12.63
C THR A 471 -13.05 18.97 -11.86
N ARG A 472 -13.13 17.83 -12.55
CA ARG A 472 -13.12 16.50 -11.91
C ARG A 472 -11.75 16.19 -11.27
N VAL A 473 -10.65 16.45 -12.00
CA VAL A 473 -9.29 16.29 -11.46
C VAL A 473 -9.06 17.22 -10.26
N LEU A 474 -9.51 18.48 -10.36
CA LEU A 474 -9.40 19.44 -9.26
C LEU A 474 -10.18 19.01 -8.02
N ALA A 475 -11.40 18.48 -8.19
CA ALA A 475 -12.21 17.97 -7.07
C ALA A 475 -11.53 16.80 -6.33
N VAL A 476 -10.88 15.88 -7.08
CA VAL A 476 -10.10 14.77 -6.48
C VAL A 476 -8.89 15.31 -5.72
N LEU A 477 -8.17 16.27 -6.28
CA LEU A 477 -7.01 16.88 -5.61
C LEU A 477 -7.41 17.58 -4.31
N ILE A 478 -8.53 18.34 -4.29
CA ILE A 478 -9.03 18.99 -3.08
C ILE A 478 -9.42 17.95 -2.03
N ALA A 479 -10.06 16.85 -2.42
CA ALA A 479 -10.41 15.76 -1.50
C ALA A 479 -9.15 15.13 -0.88
N ILE A 480 -8.11 14.87 -1.68
CA ILE A 480 -6.83 14.35 -1.18
C ILE A 480 -6.18 15.35 -0.20
N VAL A 481 -6.12 16.63 -0.57
CA VAL A 481 -5.58 17.69 0.32
C VAL A 481 -6.34 17.76 1.63
N SER A 482 -7.68 17.66 1.61
CA SER A 482 -8.52 17.68 2.82
C SER A 482 -8.19 16.51 3.74
N VAL A 483 -8.06 15.29 3.20
CA VAL A 483 -7.72 14.10 3.99
C VAL A 483 -6.31 14.22 4.57
N VAL A 484 -5.32 14.61 3.76
CA VAL A 484 -3.93 14.78 4.23
C VAL A 484 -3.86 15.87 5.31
N PHE A 485 -4.55 17.00 5.11
CA PHE A 485 -4.59 18.08 6.10
C PHE A 485 -5.21 17.59 7.42
N PHE A 486 -6.32 16.84 7.36
CA PHE A 486 -6.94 16.24 8.55
C PHE A 486 -5.96 15.29 9.27
N LEU A 487 -5.30 14.38 8.55
CA LEU A 487 -4.36 13.42 9.16
C LEU A 487 -3.11 14.06 9.76
N VAL A 488 -2.71 15.23 9.26
CA VAL A 488 -1.53 15.96 9.78
C VAL A 488 -1.90 16.84 10.98
N THR A 489 -3.14 17.35 11.03
CA THR A 489 -3.58 18.29 12.07
C THR A 489 -4.33 17.64 13.22
N GLU A 490 -4.91 16.42 13.02
CA GLU A 490 -5.76 15.75 14.00
C GLU A 490 -5.14 14.45 14.50
N ASP A 491 -5.10 14.27 15.79
CA ASP A 491 -4.70 13.02 16.45
C ASP A 491 -5.94 12.32 17.03
N LEU A 492 -6.45 11.33 16.30
CA LEU A 492 -7.65 10.57 16.69
C LEU A 492 -7.49 9.74 17.97
N SER A 493 -6.27 9.63 18.52
CA SER A 493 -6.04 8.97 19.81
C SER A 493 -6.43 9.85 21.00
N LEU A 494 -6.61 11.15 20.77
CA LEU A 494 -6.98 12.13 21.79
C LEU A 494 -8.52 12.21 21.96
N PRO A 495 -9.03 12.75 23.09
CA PRO A 495 -10.44 13.07 23.24
C PRO A 495 -10.92 14.05 22.18
N TRP A 496 -12.16 13.93 21.74
CA TRP A 496 -12.72 14.83 20.73
C TRP A 496 -13.27 16.14 21.30
N THR A 497 -13.23 17.20 20.51
CA THR A 497 -13.93 18.48 20.72
C THR A 497 -14.74 18.82 19.47
N TRP A 498 -15.60 19.86 19.56
CA TRP A 498 -16.36 20.30 18.37
C TRP A 498 -15.48 21.02 17.35
N THR A 499 -14.60 21.91 17.80
CA THR A 499 -13.76 22.77 16.95
C THR A 499 -12.38 22.94 17.57
N ASP A 500 -11.38 23.20 16.74
CA ASP A 500 -10.02 23.56 17.13
C ASP A 500 -9.48 24.73 16.27
N GLN A 501 -8.19 25.01 16.38
CA GLN A 501 -7.53 26.08 15.60
C GLN A 501 -7.49 25.82 14.09
N TRP A 502 -7.62 24.56 13.65
CA TRP A 502 -7.55 24.13 12.25
C TRP A 502 -8.93 24.07 11.58
N THR A 503 -10.02 24.14 12.37
CA THR A 503 -11.40 24.00 11.89
C THR A 503 -11.75 25.04 10.84
N ILE A 504 -11.26 26.28 10.96
CA ILE A 504 -11.49 27.36 9.98
C ILE A 504 -10.97 26.94 8.60
N TRP A 505 -9.75 26.36 8.54
CA TRP A 505 -9.14 25.92 7.29
C TRP A 505 -9.86 24.72 6.67
N MET A 506 -10.30 23.77 7.50
CA MET A 506 -11.10 22.63 7.02
C MET A 506 -12.45 23.07 6.45
N VAL A 507 -13.10 24.05 7.05
CA VAL A 507 -14.35 24.64 6.52
C VAL A 507 -14.10 25.35 5.20
N VAL A 508 -13.02 26.12 5.06
CA VAL A 508 -12.64 26.76 3.79
C VAL A 508 -12.42 25.75 2.70
N ILE A 509 -11.66 24.68 2.95
CA ILE A 509 -11.44 23.58 1.99
C ILE A 509 -12.78 22.95 1.59
N GLY A 510 -13.68 22.70 2.54
CA GLY A 510 -15.02 22.17 2.30
C GLY A 510 -15.87 23.09 1.41
N LEU A 511 -15.85 24.40 1.65
CA LEU A 511 -16.57 25.38 0.84
C LEU A 511 -16.03 25.44 -0.61
N VAL A 512 -14.70 25.40 -0.80
CA VAL A 512 -14.09 25.35 -2.13
C VAL A 512 -14.52 24.09 -2.87
N GLN A 513 -14.57 22.93 -2.19
CA GLN A 513 -15.05 21.68 -2.77
C GLN A 513 -16.51 21.76 -3.24
N ILE A 514 -17.38 22.40 -2.45
CA ILE A 514 -18.79 22.61 -2.80
C ILE A 514 -18.89 23.48 -4.08
N VAL A 515 -18.12 24.55 -4.16
CA VAL A 515 -18.10 25.41 -5.37
C VAL A 515 -17.65 24.62 -6.60
N VAL A 516 -16.55 23.82 -6.48
CA VAL A 516 -16.06 22.99 -7.58
C VAL A 516 -17.10 21.93 -7.97
N PHE A 517 -17.82 21.35 -7.01
CA PHE A 517 -18.90 20.41 -7.28
C PHE A 517 -20.03 21.03 -8.11
N PHE A 518 -20.53 22.22 -7.74
CA PHE A 518 -21.59 22.88 -8.49
C PHE A 518 -21.13 23.36 -9.87
N VAL A 519 -19.90 23.86 -9.98
CA VAL A 519 -19.31 24.23 -11.28
C VAL A 519 -19.17 22.98 -12.17
N GLY A 520 -18.60 21.90 -11.64
CA GLY A 520 -18.44 20.65 -12.39
C GLY A 520 -19.76 19.97 -12.81
N ARG A 521 -20.84 20.17 -12.05
CA ARG A 521 -22.16 19.64 -12.38
C ARG A 521 -22.82 20.37 -13.57
N LYS A 522 -22.52 21.67 -13.79
CA LYS A 522 -23.06 22.42 -14.93
C LYS A 522 -22.55 21.94 -16.29
N TRP A 523 -21.39 21.25 -16.32
CA TRP A 523 -20.73 20.77 -17.55
C TRP A 523 -21.15 19.34 -17.96
N LYS A 524 -22.26 18.83 -17.44
CA LYS A 524 -22.70 17.45 -17.63
C LYS A 524 -23.34 17.17 -18.99
N ASN A 525 -23.79 18.21 -19.69
CA ASN A 525 -24.62 18.06 -20.89
C ASN A 525 -23.83 17.96 -22.21
N VAL A 526 -22.51 18.13 -22.21
CA VAL A 526 -21.69 18.19 -23.43
C VAL A 526 -21.11 16.82 -23.84
N ASP A 527 -21.04 15.85 -22.92
CA ASP A 527 -20.42 14.53 -23.18
C ASP A 527 -21.35 13.51 -23.89
N ASN A 528 -22.62 13.83 -24.19
CA ASN A 528 -23.60 12.87 -24.69
C ASN A 528 -23.85 12.92 -26.20
N ASP A 529 -23.37 13.94 -26.91
CA ASP A 529 -23.71 14.13 -28.32
C ASP A 529 -22.77 13.38 -29.30
N ASP A 530 -21.58 12.97 -28.86
CA ASP A 530 -20.58 12.34 -29.74
C ASP A 530 -20.73 10.80 -29.88
N GLU A 531 -21.47 10.10 -28.97
CA GLU A 531 -21.66 8.64 -29.04
C GLU A 531 -22.84 8.22 -29.95
N ASP A 532 -23.78 9.13 -30.21
CA ASP A 532 -24.96 8.84 -31.04
C ASP A 532 -24.73 9.06 -32.57
N GLU A 533 -23.70 9.83 -32.96
CA GLU A 533 -23.34 10.01 -34.38
C GLU A 533 -22.53 8.83 -34.97
N GLU A 534 -21.69 8.14 -34.15
CA GLU A 534 -20.99 6.94 -34.61
C GLU A 534 -21.88 5.71 -34.77
N ALA A 535 -23.02 5.65 -34.07
CA ALA A 535 -23.98 4.56 -34.17
C ALA A 535 -24.92 4.67 -35.39
N GLN A 536 -24.99 5.82 -36.05
CA GLN A 536 -25.83 6.03 -37.27
C GLN A 536 -25.06 5.93 -38.59
N GLN A 537 -23.72 5.78 -38.54
CA GLN A 537 -22.85 5.58 -39.71
C GLN A 537 -22.28 4.15 -39.85
N ALA A 538 -22.72 3.19 -39.03
CA ALA A 538 -22.33 1.79 -39.13
C ALA A 538 -23.38 0.92 -39.85
#